data_05a4bc4ad921309157e8c0c0efebe444
#
_entry.id   05a4bc4ad921309157e8c0c0efebe444
#
_cell.length_a   1.000
_cell.length_b   1.000
_cell.length_c   1.000
_cell.angle_alpha   90.00
_cell.angle_beta   90.00
_cell.angle_gamma   90.00
#
_symmetry.space_group_name_H-M   'P 1'
#
loop_
_entity.id
_entity.type
_entity.pdbx_description
1 polymer ?
#
loop_
_entity_poly.entity_id
_entity_poly.type
_entity_poly.pdbx_seq_one_letter_code
_entity_poly.pdbx_strand_id
1 'polypeptide(L)'
;MMKKLILMAVIATSMTAMSCAGNSENNANGSDSTAAEQTAAAEVDPAAWPWDFPQSTGEQLTDGQLVLAPYTYYKVAIDDKEDLTRKGLIFYNTNLKKAGAQKSVVNFKEDYELPNSLIIGIPEGATAKKGDILLTWWQQGSGLRRAIVRDDSNPAEPLVDYLDSRMEIDPNSPTNFAEKYANSPLKPNSFIVLHDGQWEPGVQVACKNSRGEWDAAKLIKATDDKVLVLGFSDRVAVYPKSDCKLIPMNSEGLKPGDKVRGLFVATYNEEYTVDKVDTERGRVWVTNDRGKQEVKSVLEVTKVLD
;
A
#
# COMPACT_ATOMS: atom_id res chain seq x y z
N MET A 1 1.41 31.38 -39.49
CA MET A 1 0.26 31.26 -40.41
C MET A 1 -0.44 29.92 -40.14
N MET A 2 -1.78 29.98 -40.14
CA MET A 2 -2.79 28.91 -40.03
C MET A 2 -3.11 28.35 -38.65
N LYS A 3 -4.11 28.98 -38.04
CA LYS A 3 -4.97 28.46 -36.98
C LYS A 3 -5.93 27.44 -37.57
N LYS A 4 -6.06 26.24 -36.93
CA LYS A 4 -7.21 25.36 -37.17
C LYS A 4 -8.07 25.33 -35.91
N LEU A 5 -9.25 25.91 -36.04
CA LEU A 5 -10.38 25.76 -35.14
C LEU A 5 -10.96 24.34 -35.31
N ILE A 6 -11.22 23.64 -34.23
CA ILE A 6 -12.07 22.44 -34.22
C ILE A 6 -13.30 22.75 -33.39
N LEU A 7 -14.42 22.70 -34.06
CA LEU A 7 -15.78 22.92 -33.57
C LEU A 7 -16.29 21.63 -32.93
N MET A 8 -16.67 21.66 -31.64
CA MET A 8 -17.38 20.57 -31.00
C MET A 8 -18.88 20.80 -31.07
N ALA A 9 -19.58 19.84 -31.66
CA ALA A 9 -21.03 19.80 -31.70
C ALA A 9 -21.56 19.09 -30.44
N VAL A 10 -22.44 19.80 -29.71
CA VAL A 10 -23.20 19.24 -28.58
C VAL A 10 -24.50 18.67 -29.16
N ILE A 11 -24.74 17.38 -28.92
CA ILE A 11 -26.02 16.72 -29.22
C ILE A 11 -26.78 16.58 -27.91
N ALA A 12 -27.84 17.33 -27.75
CA ALA A 12 -28.81 17.19 -26.67
C ALA A 12 -29.92 16.24 -27.14
N THR A 13 -30.11 15.14 -26.43
CA THR A 13 -31.23 14.20 -26.66
C THR A 13 -32.25 14.38 -25.53
N SER A 14 -33.39 14.98 -25.88
CA SER A 14 -34.57 15.11 -25.02
C SER A 14 -35.41 13.82 -25.08
N MET A 15 -35.68 13.20 -23.94
CA MET A 15 -36.69 12.15 -23.82
C MET A 15 -37.98 12.73 -23.24
N THR A 16 -39.01 12.70 -24.05
CA THR A 16 -40.40 13.04 -23.72
C THR A 16 -41.05 11.86 -22.95
N ALA A 17 -41.63 12.17 -21.81
CA ALA A 17 -42.49 11.26 -21.09
C ALA A 17 -43.91 11.27 -21.62
N MET A 18 -44.42 10.13 -22.00
CA MET A 18 -45.85 9.93 -22.35
C MET A 18 -46.63 9.53 -21.10
N SER A 19 -47.59 10.38 -20.73
CA SER A 19 -48.64 10.15 -19.77
C SER A 19 -49.81 9.40 -20.42
N CYS A 20 -50.22 8.28 -19.87
CA CYS A 20 -51.52 7.69 -20.19
C CYS A 20 -52.45 7.81 -18.97
N ALA A 21 -53.49 8.59 -19.10
CA ALA A 21 -54.61 8.66 -18.18
C ALA A 21 -55.63 7.52 -18.51
N GLY A 22 -56.05 6.79 -17.50
CA GLY A 22 -57.15 5.86 -17.55
C GLY A 22 -57.98 5.94 -16.27
N ASN A 23 -59.18 6.46 -16.38
CA ASN A 23 -60.19 6.63 -15.36
C ASN A 23 -60.92 5.30 -15.12
N SER A 24 -61.14 4.91 -13.87
CA SER A 24 -62.33 4.14 -13.44
C SER A 24 -62.53 4.18 -11.93
N GLU A 25 -63.81 4.35 -11.57
CA GLU A 25 -64.34 4.68 -10.28
C GLU A 25 -64.44 3.53 -9.29
N ASN A 26 -64.47 3.90 -8.00
CA ASN A 26 -65.14 3.31 -6.85
C ASN A 26 -64.79 1.91 -6.32
N ASN A 27 -64.18 1.83 -5.12
CA ASN A 27 -64.95 1.51 -3.91
C ASN A 27 -64.06 1.63 -2.64
N ALA A 28 -64.71 2.12 -1.59
CA ALA A 28 -64.13 2.27 -0.26
C ALA A 28 -63.93 0.96 0.44
N ASN A 29 -62.76 0.76 1.09
CA ASN A 29 -62.70 0.24 2.45
C ASN A 29 -61.28 0.40 3.01
N GLY A 30 -61.20 0.87 4.25
CA GLY A 30 -59.97 1.18 4.90
C GLY A 30 -59.07 -0.04 5.14
N SER A 31 -57.80 0.17 4.99
CA SER A 31 -56.76 -0.60 5.66
C SER A 31 -55.49 0.22 5.72
N ASP A 32 -55.06 0.34 6.92
CA ASP A 32 -53.83 0.94 7.42
C ASP A 32 -52.62 0.65 6.50
N SER A 33 -52.15 1.63 5.72
CA SER A 33 -50.91 1.55 5.01
C SER A 33 -49.84 2.26 5.84
N THR A 34 -49.12 1.48 6.64
CA THR A 34 -47.81 1.86 7.14
C THR A 34 -46.94 2.31 5.94
N ALA A 35 -46.75 3.62 5.85
CA ALA A 35 -45.77 4.21 4.97
C ALA A 35 -44.39 3.64 5.37
N ALA A 36 -43.86 2.79 4.51
CA ALA A 36 -42.45 2.44 4.60
C ALA A 36 -41.65 3.72 4.36
N GLU A 37 -41.14 4.30 5.45
CA GLU A 37 -40.08 5.29 5.39
C GLU A 37 -38.94 4.69 4.55
N GLN A 38 -38.85 5.14 3.33
CA GLN A 38 -37.60 5.02 2.57
C GLN A 38 -36.60 5.86 3.36
N THR A 39 -35.83 5.20 4.22
CA THR A 39 -34.61 5.75 4.78
C THR A 39 -33.74 6.11 3.58
N ALA A 40 -33.68 7.40 3.27
CA ALA A 40 -32.70 7.94 2.34
C ALA A 40 -31.35 7.45 2.84
N ALA A 41 -30.61 6.74 1.96
CA ALA A 41 -29.23 6.35 2.27
C ALA A 41 -28.51 7.61 2.72
N ALA A 42 -28.03 7.64 3.94
CA ALA A 42 -27.30 8.77 4.49
C ALA A 42 -26.18 9.09 3.48
N GLU A 43 -26.16 10.35 3.02
CA GLU A 43 -25.10 10.84 2.13
C GLU A 43 -23.79 10.65 2.89
N VAL A 44 -22.97 9.69 2.43
CA VAL A 44 -21.68 9.37 3.07
C VAL A 44 -20.81 10.60 2.92
N ASP A 45 -20.46 11.25 4.04
CA ASP A 45 -19.48 12.33 4.03
C ASP A 45 -18.16 11.80 3.46
N PRO A 46 -17.72 12.25 2.29
CA PRO A 46 -16.46 11.77 1.69
C PRO A 46 -15.22 12.13 2.52
N ALA A 47 -15.34 13.07 3.45
CA ALA A 47 -14.34 13.40 4.45
C ALA A 47 -14.37 12.43 5.66
N ALA A 48 -15.38 11.54 5.75
CA ALA A 48 -15.41 10.52 6.77
C ALA A 48 -14.33 9.47 6.55
N TRP A 49 -13.73 9.01 7.64
CA TRP A 49 -12.77 7.91 7.63
C TRP A 49 -13.48 6.62 7.13
N PRO A 50 -13.13 6.09 5.95
CA PRO A 50 -13.96 5.05 5.33
C PRO A 50 -13.59 3.64 5.75
N TRP A 51 -12.48 3.47 6.48
CA TRP A 51 -11.99 2.16 6.87
C TRP A 51 -12.49 1.77 8.26
N ASP A 52 -12.94 0.53 8.41
CA ASP A 52 -13.28 -0.08 9.71
C ASP A 52 -11.99 -0.38 10.52
N PHE A 53 -11.26 0.69 10.82
CA PHE A 53 -9.99 0.72 11.55
C PHE A 53 -9.92 2.02 12.36
N PRO A 54 -9.34 2.03 13.57
CA PRO A 54 -9.23 3.27 14.34
C PRO A 54 -8.38 4.32 13.64
N GLN A 55 -8.72 5.60 13.80
CA GLN A 55 -7.93 6.70 13.23
C GLN A 55 -6.56 6.87 13.91
N SER A 56 -6.37 6.26 15.07
CA SER A 56 -5.09 6.18 15.80
C SER A 56 -5.04 4.87 16.57
N THR A 57 -3.87 4.27 16.65
CA THR A 57 -3.56 3.09 17.48
C THR A 57 -2.67 3.47 18.68
N GLY A 58 -2.66 4.76 19.06
CA GLY A 58 -1.87 5.24 20.19
C GLY A 58 -0.41 5.51 19.85
N GLU A 59 -0.14 5.91 18.61
CA GLU A 59 1.21 6.24 18.13
C GLU A 59 1.86 7.31 18.99
N GLN A 60 3.12 7.09 19.34
CA GLN A 60 3.95 8.06 20.04
C GLN A 60 4.62 8.99 19.01
N LEU A 61 3.81 9.91 18.47
CA LEU A 61 4.28 10.93 17.53
C LEU A 61 4.71 12.19 18.28
N THR A 62 5.72 12.89 17.76
CA THR A 62 6.24 14.13 18.36
C THR A 62 6.33 15.26 17.34
N ASP A 63 6.19 16.49 17.81
CA ASP A 63 6.35 17.70 16.97
C ASP A 63 7.76 17.73 16.35
N GLY A 64 7.84 18.03 15.08
CA GLY A 64 9.10 18.06 14.31
C GLY A 64 9.58 16.69 13.78
N GLN A 65 9.00 15.58 14.24
CA GLN A 65 9.41 14.24 13.82
C GLN A 65 9.29 14.05 12.31
N LEU A 66 10.30 13.42 11.71
CA LEU A 66 10.20 12.95 10.32
C LEU A 66 9.22 11.77 10.25
N VAL A 67 8.31 11.82 9.29
CA VAL A 67 7.26 10.80 9.11
C VAL A 67 7.10 10.45 7.64
N LEU A 68 6.53 9.27 7.37
CA LEU A 68 6.00 8.86 6.07
C LEU A 68 4.47 8.94 6.13
N ALA A 69 3.87 9.71 5.22
CA ALA A 69 2.43 9.91 5.18
C ALA A 69 1.92 10.23 3.78
N PRO A 70 0.68 9.83 3.40
CA PRO A 70 0.14 10.06 2.07
C PRO A 70 -0.54 11.43 1.93
N TYR A 71 -0.02 12.47 2.56
CA TYR A 71 -0.68 13.76 2.76
C TYR A 71 -1.20 14.42 1.47
N THR A 72 -0.43 14.44 0.39
CA THR A 72 -0.84 15.04 -0.89
C THR A 72 -2.03 14.29 -1.49
N TYR A 73 -1.94 12.97 -1.59
CA TYR A 73 -2.99 12.16 -2.21
C TYR A 73 -4.25 12.10 -1.35
N TYR A 74 -4.08 12.05 -0.02
CA TYR A 74 -5.20 12.12 0.90
C TYR A 74 -5.94 13.45 0.78
N LYS A 75 -5.20 14.58 0.77
CA LYS A 75 -5.78 15.92 0.61
C LYS A 75 -6.56 16.05 -0.70
N VAL A 76 -5.95 15.67 -1.82
CA VAL A 76 -6.59 15.76 -3.14
C VAL A 76 -7.88 14.94 -3.16
N ALA A 77 -7.86 13.72 -2.63
CA ALA A 77 -9.05 12.87 -2.59
C ALA A 77 -10.19 13.48 -1.74
N ILE A 78 -9.86 14.13 -0.61
CA ILE A 78 -10.84 14.83 0.22
C ILE A 78 -11.39 16.08 -0.49
N ASP A 79 -10.52 16.91 -1.06
CA ASP A 79 -10.91 18.16 -1.75
C ASP A 79 -11.80 17.85 -2.97
N ASP A 80 -11.48 16.79 -3.71
CA ASP A 80 -12.23 16.36 -4.88
C ASP A 80 -13.43 15.46 -4.55
N LYS A 81 -13.70 15.21 -3.26
CA LYS A 81 -14.78 14.34 -2.76
C LYS A 81 -14.72 12.93 -3.37
N GLU A 82 -13.52 12.40 -3.52
CA GLU A 82 -13.31 11.08 -4.09
C GLU A 82 -13.41 9.98 -3.02
N ASP A 83 -13.79 8.79 -3.45
CA ASP A 83 -13.80 7.61 -2.59
C ASP A 83 -12.36 7.18 -2.24
N LEU A 84 -11.93 7.46 -1.01
CA LEU A 84 -10.60 7.12 -0.50
C LEU A 84 -10.26 5.64 -0.62
N THR A 85 -11.25 4.74 -0.58
CA THR A 85 -11.01 3.28 -0.69
C THR A 85 -10.57 2.86 -2.09
N ARG A 86 -10.81 3.71 -3.08
CA ARG A 86 -10.44 3.46 -4.49
C ARG A 86 -9.21 4.22 -4.94
N LYS A 87 -8.72 5.15 -4.11
CA LYS A 87 -7.53 5.96 -4.44
C LYS A 87 -6.24 5.27 -4.02
N GLY A 88 -5.22 5.45 -4.83
CA GLY A 88 -3.86 5.15 -4.42
C GLY A 88 -3.34 6.25 -3.51
N LEU A 89 -2.91 5.89 -2.31
CA LEU A 89 -2.37 6.81 -1.34
C LEU A 89 -0.84 6.68 -1.28
N ILE A 90 -0.15 7.38 -2.16
CA ILE A 90 1.32 7.35 -2.20
C ILE A 90 1.88 8.10 -1.00
N PHE A 91 2.72 7.41 -0.22
CA PHE A 91 3.38 7.97 0.95
C PHE A 91 4.60 8.80 0.55
N TYR A 92 4.77 9.93 1.21
CA TYR A 92 5.93 10.81 1.11
C TYR A 92 6.54 11.07 2.48
N ASN A 93 7.82 11.38 2.51
CA ASN A 93 8.47 11.88 3.70
C ASN A 93 8.09 13.36 3.92
N THR A 94 7.79 13.70 5.17
CA THR A 94 7.52 15.07 5.61
C THR A 94 7.79 15.19 7.11
N ASN A 95 7.76 16.41 7.66
CA ASN A 95 7.88 16.62 9.08
C ASN A 95 6.50 16.83 9.71
N LEU A 96 6.32 16.26 10.89
CA LEU A 96 5.13 16.49 11.70
C LEU A 96 5.21 17.89 12.28
N LYS A 97 4.23 18.74 12.00
CA LYS A 97 4.16 20.07 12.58
C LYS A 97 3.60 20.02 13.99
N LYS A 98 2.55 19.22 14.18
CA LYS A 98 1.90 19.07 15.47
C LYS A 98 1.35 17.67 15.64
N ALA A 99 1.78 17.00 16.69
CA ALA A 99 1.23 15.72 17.09
C ALA A 99 -0.11 15.91 17.82
N GLY A 100 -1.06 15.05 17.53
CA GLY A 100 -2.37 14.99 18.19
C GLY A 100 -2.77 13.56 18.52
N ALA A 101 -3.77 13.37 19.36
CA ALA A 101 -4.14 12.04 19.86
C ALA A 101 -4.77 11.13 18.78
N GLN A 102 -5.58 11.70 17.89
CA GLN A 102 -6.27 10.96 16.82
C GLN A 102 -5.76 11.34 15.44
N LYS A 103 -5.47 12.61 15.26
CA LYS A 103 -4.97 13.19 14.02
C LYS A 103 -3.79 14.10 14.34
N SER A 104 -2.89 14.21 13.39
CA SER A 104 -1.71 15.06 13.49
C SER A 104 -1.58 15.93 12.26
N VAL A 105 -0.92 17.09 12.43
CA VAL A 105 -0.71 18.05 11.35
C VAL A 105 0.67 17.83 10.76
N VAL A 106 0.71 17.56 9.45
CA VAL A 106 1.95 17.51 8.68
C VAL A 106 2.18 18.84 7.96
N ASN A 107 3.43 19.19 7.75
CA ASN A 107 3.82 20.40 7.03
C ASN A 107 4.40 20.02 5.67
N PHE A 108 3.69 20.41 4.61
CA PHE A 108 4.24 20.34 3.26
C PHE A 108 4.23 21.74 2.63
N LYS A 109 3.39 22.05 1.66
CA LYS A 109 3.23 23.41 1.13
C LYS A 109 2.28 24.22 2.00
N GLU A 110 1.38 23.54 2.67
CA GLU A 110 0.42 24.04 3.64
C GLU A 110 0.26 23.00 4.77
N ASP A 111 -0.32 23.41 5.87
CA ASP A 111 -0.61 22.52 6.99
C ASP A 111 -1.78 21.61 6.63
N TYR A 112 -1.63 20.32 6.91
CA TYR A 112 -2.65 19.34 6.61
C TYR A 112 -2.83 18.33 7.74
N GLU A 113 -4.08 18.11 8.14
CA GLU A 113 -4.45 17.18 9.20
C GLU A 113 -4.70 15.78 8.63
N LEU A 114 -4.05 14.78 9.20
CA LEU A 114 -4.16 13.38 8.82
C LEU A 114 -4.49 12.50 10.03
N PRO A 115 -5.32 11.45 9.88
CA PRO A 115 -5.43 10.39 10.88
C PRO A 115 -4.08 9.74 11.16
N ASN A 116 -3.77 9.55 12.45
CA ASN A 116 -2.47 9.00 12.88
C ASN A 116 -2.20 7.60 12.31
N SER A 117 -3.24 6.81 12.05
CA SER A 117 -3.10 5.48 11.44
C SER A 117 -2.57 5.50 10.01
N LEU A 118 -2.55 6.67 9.33
CA LEU A 118 -1.88 6.88 8.05
C LEU A 118 -0.47 7.49 8.20
N ILE A 119 0.02 7.66 9.41
CA ILE A 119 1.32 8.28 9.67
C ILE A 119 2.27 7.23 10.23
N ILE A 120 3.43 7.08 9.61
CA ILE A 120 4.51 6.21 10.06
C ILE A 120 5.64 7.10 10.54
N GLY A 121 5.85 7.15 11.85
CA GLY A 121 6.94 7.92 12.46
C GLY A 121 8.30 7.27 12.20
N ILE A 122 9.28 8.06 11.77
CA ILE A 122 10.67 7.61 11.64
C ILE A 122 11.39 7.89 12.97
N PRO A 123 12.03 6.88 13.58
CA PRO A 123 12.79 7.11 14.82
C PRO A 123 14.07 7.91 14.57
N GLU A 124 14.45 8.72 15.54
CA GLU A 124 15.75 9.36 15.54
C GLU A 124 16.84 8.43 16.05
N GLY A 125 18.07 8.61 15.55
CA GLY A 125 19.23 7.85 15.98
C GLY A 125 19.21 6.38 15.58
N ALA A 126 18.36 5.98 14.62
CA ALA A 126 18.34 4.62 14.12
C ALA A 126 19.69 4.24 13.50
N THR A 127 20.14 3.03 13.78
CA THR A 127 21.34 2.42 13.18
C THR A 127 20.96 1.06 12.61
N ALA A 128 21.60 0.68 11.51
CA ALA A 128 21.34 -0.57 10.84
C ALA A 128 22.62 -1.38 10.65
N LYS A 129 22.49 -2.70 10.51
CA LYS A 129 23.58 -3.63 10.27
C LYS A 129 23.42 -4.28 8.90
N LYS A 130 24.52 -4.76 8.34
CA LYS A 130 24.49 -5.54 7.08
C LYS A 130 23.51 -6.70 7.19
N GLY A 131 22.64 -6.81 6.20
CA GLY A 131 21.57 -7.79 6.14
C GLY A 131 20.23 -7.35 6.73
N ASP A 132 20.18 -6.28 7.53
CA ASP A 132 18.92 -5.72 8.02
C ASP A 132 18.03 -5.28 6.87
N ILE A 133 16.71 -5.47 7.04
CA ILE A 133 15.72 -4.94 6.12
C ILE A 133 15.10 -3.70 6.74
N LEU A 134 15.06 -2.65 5.94
CA LEU A 134 14.65 -1.32 6.38
C LEU A 134 13.37 -0.90 5.65
N LEU A 135 12.46 -0.24 6.37
CA LEU A 135 11.43 0.61 5.76
C LEU A 135 11.99 2.01 5.57
N THR A 136 11.88 2.54 4.39
CA THR A 136 12.29 3.89 4.00
C THR A 136 11.43 4.40 2.85
N TRP A 137 11.85 5.42 2.17
CA TRP A 137 11.31 5.84 0.87
C TRP A 137 12.44 5.81 -0.17
N TRP A 138 12.09 5.85 -1.44
CA TRP A 138 13.10 6.09 -2.45
C TRP A 138 13.67 7.50 -2.30
N GLN A 139 14.92 7.62 -1.87
CA GLN A 139 15.56 8.89 -1.48
C GLN A 139 15.58 9.96 -2.59
N GLN A 140 15.33 9.56 -3.84
CA GLN A 140 15.22 10.45 -5.01
C GLN A 140 13.76 10.63 -5.47
N GLY A 141 12.77 10.14 -4.73
CA GLY A 141 11.37 10.15 -5.11
C GLY A 141 10.41 9.90 -3.94
N SER A 142 9.49 8.97 -4.10
CA SER A 142 8.40 8.72 -3.17
C SER A 142 8.03 7.24 -3.03
N GLY A 143 7.06 6.98 -2.20
CA GLY A 143 6.48 5.68 -1.91
C GLY A 143 7.22 4.95 -0.79
N LEU A 144 6.49 4.10 -0.07
CA LEU A 144 7.10 3.21 0.91
C LEU A 144 7.99 2.20 0.19
N ARG A 145 9.25 2.15 0.56
CA ARG A 145 10.24 1.23 0.00
C ARG A 145 10.89 0.43 1.10
N ARG A 146 11.18 -0.83 0.81
CA ARG A 146 12.02 -1.68 1.65
C ARG A 146 13.36 -1.85 0.99
N ALA A 147 14.37 -1.88 1.80
CA ALA A 147 15.75 -2.01 1.33
C ALA A 147 16.53 -2.95 2.24
N ILE A 148 17.49 -3.67 1.68
CA ILE A 148 18.42 -4.51 2.44
C ILE A 148 19.75 -3.79 2.59
N VAL A 149 20.32 -3.78 3.78
CA VAL A 149 21.62 -3.16 4.06
C VAL A 149 22.73 -4.00 3.46
N ARG A 150 23.54 -3.36 2.61
CA ARG A 150 24.70 -3.95 1.93
C ARG A 150 26.01 -3.67 2.66
N ASP A 151 26.12 -2.48 3.20
CA ASP A 151 27.31 -2.03 3.93
C ASP A 151 26.86 -1.13 5.09
N ASP A 152 27.37 -1.43 6.26
CA ASP A 152 27.10 -0.76 7.53
C ASP A 152 28.36 -0.07 8.10
N SER A 153 29.34 0.25 7.27
CA SER A 153 30.53 1.02 7.66
C SER A 153 30.16 2.35 8.32
N ASN A 154 29.02 2.94 7.92
CA ASN A 154 28.33 3.98 8.64
C ASN A 154 26.91 3.52 8.98
N PRO A 155 26.65 2.96 10.17
CA PRO A 155 25.35 2.38 10.51
C PRO A 155 24.18 3.37 10.50
N ALA A 156 24.44 4.68 10.65
CA ALA A 156 23.43 5.73 10.57
C ALA A 156 23.11 6.14 9.11
N GLU A 157 23.98 5.82 8.16
CA GLU A 157 23.86 6.11 6.73
C GLU A 157 24.23 4.87 5.90
N PRO A 158 23.56 3.74 6.11
CA PRO A 158 23.94 2.49 5.48
C PRO A 158 23.77 2.55 3.95
N LEU A 159 24.59 1.79 3.22
CA LEU A 159 24.39 1.54 1.81
C LEU A 159 23.38 0.40 1.63
N VAL A 160 22.38 0.60 0.78
CA VAL A 160 21.26 -0.34 0.61
C VAL A 160 20.98 -0.69 -0.85
N ASP A 161 20.38 -1.87 -1.05
CA ASP A 161 19.70 -2.26 -2.28
C ASP A 161 18.18 -2.24 -2.03
N TYR A 162 17.41 -1.53 -2.87
CA TYR A 162 15.95 -1.49 -2.73
C TYR A 162 15.29 -2.80 -3.16
N LEU A 163 14.52 -3.43 -2.27
CA LEU A 163 13.84 -4.71 -2.50
C LEU A 163 12.56 -4.56 -3.35
N ASP A 164 11.87 -3.44 -3.22
CA ASP A 164 10.63 -3.14 -3.97
C ASP A 164 10.89 -2.73 -5.44
N SER A 165 12.14 -2.69 -5.87
CA SER A 165 12.48 -2.41 -7.26
C SER A 165 12.49 -3.71 -8.06
N ARG A 166 11.79 -3.71 -9.19
CA ARG A 166 11.85 -4.84 -10.14
C ARG A 166 13.26 -5.03 -10.62
N MET A 167 13.57 -6.29 -10.79
CA MET A 167 14.83 -6.70 -11.41
C MET A 167 14.51 -7.43 -12.70
N GLU A 168 15.22 -7.05 -13.74
CA GLU A 168 15.19 -7.78 -14.99
C GLU A 168 16.40 -8.71 -15.03
N ILE A 169 16.18 -9.94 -15.48
CA ILE A 169 17.26 -10.81 -15.88
C ILE A 169 17.73 -10.28 -17.24
N ASP A 170 18.89 -9.65 -17.28
CA ASP A 170 19.57 -9.46 -18.54
C ASP A 170 20.35 -10.76 -18.84
N PRO A 171 19.98 -11.52 -19.87
CA PRO A 171 20.68 -12.73 -20.23
C PRO A 171 22.15 -12.49 -20.61
N ASN A 172 22.51 -11.25 -20.95
CA ASN A 172 23.88 -10.87 -21.30
C ASN A 172 24.66 -10.33 -20.10
N SER A 173 24.00 -10.03 -19.01
CA SER A 173 24.62 -9.55 -17.76
C SER A 173 23.82 -10.04 -16.55
N PRO A 174 24.06 -11.27 -16.10
CA PRO A 174 23.36 -11.84 -14.94
C PRO A 174 23.59 -11.09 -13.62
N THR A 175 24.43 -10.07 -13.63
CA THR A 175 24.69 -9.17 -12.50
C THR A 175 24.04 -7.80 -12.68
N ASN A 176 23.38 -7.56 -13.80
CA ASN A 176 22.70 -6.27 -14.06
C ASN A 176 21.38 -6.21 -13.29
N PHE A 177 21.55 -6.16 -12.00
CA PHE A 177 20.67 -5.35 -11.19
C PHE A 177 20.69 -3.95 -11.80
N ALA A 178 19.55 -3.28 -11.81
CA ALA A 178 19.56 -1.87 -12.13
C ALA A 178 20.63 -1.22 -11.22
N GLU A 179 21.89 -1.24 -11.64
CA GLU A 179 23.04 -0.66 -10.93
C GLU A 179 22.75 0.76 -10.48
N LYS A 180 21.81 1.40 -11.19
CA LYS A 180 21.27 2.71 -10.89
C LYS A 180 20.72 2.85 -9.46
N TYR A 181 20.29 1.76 -8.83
CA TYR A 181 19.67 1.77 -7.50
C TYR A 181 20.39 0.88 -6.49
N ALA A 182 21.43 0.18 -6.93
CA ALA A 182 22.28 -0.58 -6.05
C ALA A 182 23.20 0.36 -5.25
N ASN A 183 23.50 -0.04 -4.01
CA ASN A 183 24.39 0.71 -3.13
C ASN A 183 23.99 2.19 -2.95
N SER A 184 22.70 2.45 -2.80
CA SER A 184 22.19 3.79 -2.52
C SER A 184 22.42 4.12 -1.05
N PRO A 185 23.12 5.22 -0.69
CA PRO A 185 23.25 5.62 0.71
C PRO A 185 21.91 6.16 1.22
N LEU A 186 21.51 5.75 2.41
CA LEU A 186 20.40 6.38 3.12
C LEU A 186 20.90 7.56 3.93
N LYS A 187 20.01 8.53 4.16
CA LYS A 187 20.30 9.66 5.05
C LYS A 187 20.14 9.23 6.51
N PRO A 188 20.79 9.91 7.47
CA PRO A 188 20.52 9.68 8.88
C PRO A 188 19.04 9.93 9.21
N ASN A 189 18.50 9.19 10.17
CA ASN A 189 17.10 9.33 10.61
C ASN A 189 16.08 9.21 9.45
N SER A 190 16.35 8.34 8.45
CA SER A 190 15.48 8.20 7.27
C SER A 190 14.94 6.79 7.09
N PHE A 191 15.04 5.94 8.09
CA PHE A 191 14.61 4.54 8.00
C PHE A 191 14.15 3.98 9.34
N ILE A 192 13.42 2.88 9.26
CA ILE A 192 13.04 2.01 10.37
C ILE A 192 13.67 0.65 10.11
N VAL A 193 14.34 0.06 11.09
CA VAL A 193 14.79 -1.34 11.00
C VAL A 193 13.57 -2.24 11.21
N LEU A 194 13.31 -3.15 10.27
CA LEU A 194 12.20 -4.08 10.35
C LEU A 194 12.64 -5.40 11.01
N HIS A 195 11.75 -5.97 11.83
CA HIS A 195 11.99 -7.21 12.54
C HIS A 195 11.08 -8.32 11.98
N ASP A 196 11.69 -9.39 11.52
CA ASP A 196 10.94 -10.51 10.96
C ASP A 196 9.99 -11.12 12.03
N GLY A 197 8.79 -11.49 11.62
CA GLY A 197 7.77 -12.02 12.52
C GLY A 197 7.03 -10.99 13.39
N GLN A 198 7.34 -9.70 13.28
CA GLN A 198 6.64 -8.63 14.01
C GLN A 198 5.60 -7.92 13.13
N TRP A 199 4.46 -7.54 13.75
CA TRP A 199 3.40 -6.77 13.08
C TRP A 199 3.70 -5.27 13.16
N GLU A 200 4.68 -4.80 12.40
CA GLU A 200 5.15 -3.42 12.41
C GLU A 200 5.06 -2.77 11.02
N PRO A 201 4.98 -1.43 10.93
CA PRO A 201 4.86 -0.72 9.66
C PRO A 201 5.97 -1.09 8.68
N GLY A 202 5.61 -1.43 7.45
CA GLY A 202 6.54 -1.78 6.39
C GLY A 202 6.75 -3.28 6.15
N VAL A 203 6.40 -4.15 7.11
CA VAL A 203 6.52 -5.59 6.89
C VAL A 203 5.62 -6.07 5.76
N GLN A 204 6.05 -7.11 5.07
CA GLN A 204 5.26 -7.74 4.02
C GLN A 204 4.21 -8.66 4.64
N VAL A 205 2.97 -8.51 4.18
CA VAL A 205 1.86 -9.38 4.57
C VAL A 205 1.17 -9.97 3.35
N ALA A 206 0.61 -11.14 3.50
CA ALA A 206 -0.35 -11.72 2.58
C ALA A 206 -1.71 -11.79 3.28
N CYS A 207 -2.73 -11.14 2.72
CA CYS A 207 -4.07 -11.10 3.30
C CYS A 207 -5.07 -11.79 2.39
N LYS A 208 -5.93 -12.64 2.95
CA LYS A 208 -6.91 -13.41 2.20
C LYS A 208 -8.03 -12.52 1.72
N ASN A 209 -8.22 -12.42 0.42
CA ASN A 209 -9.31 -11.66 -0.17
C ASN A 209 -10.62 -12.47 -0.20
N SER A 210 -11.73 -11.84 -0.63
CA SER A 210 -13.05 -12.49 -0.71
C SER A 210 -13.12 -13.68 -1.66
N ARG A 211 -12.14 -13.86 -2.54
CA ARG A 211 -12.01 -15.01 -3.44
C ARG A 211 -11.15 -16.13 -2.85
N GLY A 212 -10.60 -15.92 -1.65
CA GLY A 212 -9.70 -16.86 -1.00
C GLY A 212 -8.25 -16.80 -1.50
N GLU A 213 -7.90 -15.81 -2.34
CA GLU A 213 -6.54 -15.59 -2.82
C GLU A 213 -5.74 -14.75 -1.83
N TRP A 214 -4.42 -14.87 -1.87
CA TRP A 214 -3.53 -14.12 -0.99
C TRP A 214 -3.04 -12.83 -1.65
N ASP A 215 -3.68 -11.70 -1.31
CA ASP A 215 -3.26 -10.37 -1.74
C ASP A 215 -1.98 -9.98 -1.02
N ALA A 216 -0.99 -9.50 -1.78
CA ALA A 216 0.25 -8.97 -1.23
C ALA A 216 0.08 -7.51 -0.80
N ALA A 217 0.54 -7.17 0.40
CA ALA A 217 0.46 -5.81 0.90
C ALA A 217 1.61 -5.47 1.85
N LYS A 218 1.84 -4.17 2.06
CA LYS A 218 2.70 -3.63 3.11
C LYS A 218 1.84 -3.25 4.30
N LEU A 219 2.23 -3.67 5.49
CA LEU A 219 1.54 -3.25 6.70
C LEU A 219 1.74 -1.74 6.93
N ILE A 220 0.66 -1.02 7.20
CA ILE A 220 0.71 0.38 7.68
C ILE A 220 0.58 0.37 9.20
N LYS A 221 -0.45 -0.31 9.72
CA LYS A 221 -0.74 -0.42 11.16
C LYS A 221 -1.43 -1.74 11.48
N ALA A 222 -1.30 -2.18 12.72
CA ALA A 222 -2.02 -3.33 13.24
C ALA A 222 -2.65 -3.02 14.59
N THR A 223 -3.82 -3.59 14.84
CA THR A 223 -4.44 -3.75 16.16
C THR A 223 -4.34 -5.21 16.60
N ASP A 224 -5.03 -5.58 17.66
CA ASP A 224 -5.09 -6.97 18.09
C ASP A 224 -5.82 -7.86 17.08
N ASP A 225 -6.84 -7.33 16.42
CA ASP A 225 -7.78 -8.05 15.56
C ASP A 225 -7.75 -7.66 14.07
N LYS A 226 -7.20 -6.49 13.71
CA LYS A 226 -7.23 -5.95 12.35
C LYS A 226 -5.86 -5.46 11.91
N VAL A 227 -5.70 -5.39 10.59
CA VAL A 227 -4.55 -4.76 9.93
C VAL A 227 -5.01 -3.73 8.91
N LEU A 228 -4.35 -2.58 8.90
CA LEU A 228 -4.45 -1.56 7.85
C LEU A 228 -3.23 -1.71 6.95
N VAL A 229 -3.45 -1.94 5.67
CA VAL A 229 -2.39 -2.29 4.72
C VAL A 229 -2.41 -1.41 3.47
N LEU A 230 -1.26 -1.28 2.84
CA LEU A 230 -1.07 -0.67 1.53
C LEU A 230 -0.89 -1.78 0.49
N GLY A 231 -1.92 -2.03 -0.29
CA GLY A 231 -1.97 -3.09 -1.29
C GLY A 231 -1.58 -2.61 -2.70
N PHE A 232 -2.06 -3.34 -3.69
CA PHE A 232 -1.79 -3.05 -5.10
C PHE A 232 -2.28 -1.65 -5.49
N SER A 233 -1.50 -0.95 -6.31
CA SER A 233 -1.75 0.44 -6.74
C SER A 233 -1.84 1.43 -5.56
N ASP A 234 -1.10 1.18 -4.48
CA ASP A 234 -1.05 2.00 -3.27
C ASP A 234 -2.44 2.22 -2.63
N ARG A 235 -3.37 1.27 -2.80
CA ARG A 235 -4.69 1.32 -2.17
C ARG A 235 -4.62 0.85 -0.73
N VAL A 236 -5.27 1.60 0.14
CA VAL A 236 -5.41 1.24 1.54
C VAL A 236 -6.60 0.32 1.72
N ALA A 237 -6.40 -0.78 2.46
CA ALA A 237 -7.43 -1.76 2.79
C ALA A 237 -7.30 -2.21 4.24
N VAL A 238 -8.39 -2.76 4.79
CA VAL A 238 -8.45 -3.35 6.12
C VAL A 238 -8.82 -4.82 5.99
N TYR A 239 -8.11 -5.66 6.74
CA TYR A 239 -8.40 -7.10 6.83
C TYR A 239 -8.46 -7.52 8.31
N PRO A 240 -9.25 -8.58 8.64
CA PRO A 240 -9.06 -9.28 9.90
C PRO A 240 -7.62 -9.80 9.99
N LYS A 241 -6.97 -9.61 11.11
CA LYS A 241 -5.58 -10.06 11.29
C LYS A 241 -5.46 -11.59 11.19
N SER A 242 -6.52 -12.31 11.56
CA SER A 242 -6.63 -13.76 11.39
C SER A 242 -6.56 -14.22 9.94
N ASP A 243 -6.95 -13.37 8.99
CA ASP A 243 -6.95 -13.66 7.57
C ASP A 243 -5.65 -13.22 6.88
N CYS A 244 -4.68 -12.77 7.65
CA CYS A 244 -3.39 -12.33 7.16
C CYS A 244 -2.25 -13.18 7.72
N LYS A 245 -1.19 -13.32 6.94
CA LYS A 245 0.07 -13.95 7.33
C LYS A 245 1.23 -12.99 7.09
N LEU A 246 2.16 -12.94 8.04
CA LEU A 246 3.45 -12.28 7.82
C LEU A 246 4.26 -13.10 6.80
N ILE A 247 4.81 -12.43 5.82
CA ILE A 247 5.74 -13.02 4.87
C ILE A 247 7.16 -12.84 5.43
N PRO A 248 7.95 -13.92 5.59
CA PRO A 248 9.33 -13.80 6.02
C PRO A 248 10.11 -12.83 5.13
N MET A 249 10.82 -11.90 5.74
CA MET A 249 11.56 -10.87 5.02
C MET A 249 13.03 -11.27 4.75
N ASN A 250 13.46 -12.40 5.30
CA ASN A 250 14.79 -12.97 5.05
C ASN A 250 14.71 -14.19 4.11
N SER A 251 15.83 -14.64 3.64
CA SER A 251 15.94 -15.83 2.80
C SER A 251 16.29 -17.10 3.58
N GLU A 252 16.23 -17.06 4.91
CA GLU A 252 16.50 -18.22 5.74
C GLU A 252 15.50 -19.36 5.44
N GLY A 253 16.01 -20.54 5.30
CA GLY A 253 15.20 -21.71 4.95
C GLY A 253 14.80 -21.80 3.46
N LEU A 254 15.18 -20.87 2.58
CA LEU A 254 15.07 -21.00 1.14
C LEU A 254 16.34 -21.64 0.55
N LYS A 255 16.16 -22.65 -0.28
CA LYS A 255 17.28 -23.33 -0.96
C LYS A 255 16.88 -23.77 -2.38
N PRO A 256 17.83 -23.95 -3.29
CA PRO A 256 17.55 -24.49 -4.60
C PRO A 256 16.75 -25.79 -4.55
N GLY A 257 15.72 -25.88 -5.42
CA GLY A 257 14.76 -26.98 -5.47
C GLY A 257 13.51 -26.81 -4.63
N ASP A 258 13.47 -25.83 -3.73
CA ASP A 258 12.26 -25.56 -2.94
C ASP A 258 11.10 -25.08 -3.81
N LYS A 259 9.88 -25.53 -3.48
CA LYS A 259 8.64 -24.98 -4.02
C LYS A 259 8.22 -23.79 -3.17
N VAL A 260 7.83 -22.70 -3.82
CA VAL A 260 7.39 -21.47 -3.16
C VAL A 260 6.19 -20.87 -3.89
N ARG A 261 5.35 -20.17 -3.16
CA ARG A 261 4.39 -19.22 -3.75
C ARG A 261 5.11 -17.93 -4.06
N GLY A 262 4.89 -17.41 -5.27
CA GLY A 262 5.49 -16.15 -5.70
C GLY A 262 4.45 -15.10 -6.04
N LEU A 263 4.83 -13.85 -5.84
CA LEU A 263 4.00 -12.70 -6.18
C LEU A 263 3.91 -12.56 -7.69
N PHE A 264 2.68 -12.60 -8.20
CA PHE A 264 2.34 -12.24 -9.57
C PHE A 264 1.34 -11.09 -9.56
N VAL A 265 1.74 -9.94 -10.08
CA VAL A 265 1.00 -8.68 -10.07
C VAL A 265 0.66 -8.21 -8.65
N ALA A 266 -0.39 -8.76 -8.04
CA ALA A 266 -0.92 -8.34 -6.74
C ALA A 266 -1.08 -9.48 -5.73
N THR A 267 -0.96 -10.73 -6.16
CA THR A 267 -1.30 -11.91 -5.37
C THR A 267 -0.19 -12.95 -5.39
N TYR A 268 -0.10 -13.77 -4.34
CA TYR A 268 0.82 -14.90 -4.26
C TYR A 268 0.19 -16.16 -4.89
N ASN A 269 -0.15 -16.10 -6.16
CA ASN A 269 -0.87 -17.18 -6.87
C ASN A 269 0.03 -18.11 -7.66
N GLU A 270 1.23 -17.66 -8.05
CA GLU A 270 2.11 -18.44 -8.90
C GLU A 270 2.96 -19.38 -8.09
N GLU A 271 3.12 -20.60 -8.58
CA GLU A 271 4.07 -21.57 -8.03
C GLU A 271 5.40 -21.48 -8.77
N TYR A 272 6.46 -21.46 -7.99
CA TYR A 272 7.83 -21.42 -8.50
C TYR A 272 8.69 -22.48 -7.85
N THR A 273 9.77 -22.83 -8.56
CA THR A 273 10.90 -23.58 -7.99
C THR A 273 12.05 -22.61 -7.79
N VAL A 274 12.66 -22.62 -6.63
CA VAL A 274 13.85 -21.81 -6.34
C VAL A 274 15.04 -22.39 -7.09
N ASP A 275 15.72 -21.57 -7.88
CA ASP A 275 16.94 -21.95 -8.59
C ASP A 275 18.20 -21.52 -7.82
N LYS A 276 18.17 -20.29 -7.26
CA LYS A 276 19.31 -19.70 -6.56
C LYS A 276 18.80 -18.67 -5.54
N VAL A 277 19.54 -18.53 -4.44
CA VAL A 277 19.30 -17.51 -3.41
C VAL A 277 20.55 -16.66 -3.26
N ASP A 278 20.37 -15.34 -3.26
CA ASP A 278 21.40 -14.36 -2.91
C ASP A 278 20.93 -13.65 -1.61
N THR A 279 21.42 -14.16 -0.50
CA THR A 279 21.05 -13.68 0.85
C THR A 279 21.55 -12.25 1.09
N GLU A 280 22.70 -11.89 0.51
CA GLU A 280 23.26 -10.56 0.69
C GLU A 280 22.44 -9.48 0.02
N ARG A 281 21.80 -9.79 -1.11
CA ARG A 281 20.96 -8.85 -1.87
C ARG A 281 19.47 -9.05 -1.66
N GLY A 282 19.09 -10.05 -0.88
CA GLY A 282 17.68 -10.40 -0.67
C GLY A 282 16.99 -10.76 -1.99
N ARG A 283 17.66 -11.54 -2.87
CA ARG A 283 17.13 -11.93 -4.18
C ARG A 283 17.07 -13.44 -4.34
N VAL A 284 16.01 -13.86 -5.05
CA VAL A 284 15.73 -15.27 -5.31
C VAL A 284 15.45 -15.45 -6.80
N TRP A 285 16.25 -16.26 -7.47
CA TRP A 285 15.99 -16.71 -8.83
C TRP A 285 14.99 -17.85 -8.74
N VAL A 286 13.95 -17.76 -9.50
CA VAL A 286 12.86 -18.74 -9.49
C VAL A 286 12.45 -19.09 -10.92
N THR A 287 12.02 -20.34 -11.13
CA THR A 287 11.46 -20.79 -12.40
C THR A 287 10.02 -21.24 -12.18
N ASN A 288 9.08 -20.71 -12.99
CA ASN A 288 7.68 -21.11 -12.92
C ASN A 288 7.44 -22.47 -13.66
N ASP A 289 6.19 -22.97 -13.61
CA ASP A 289 5.77 -24.22 -14.25
C ASP A 289 5.95 -24.24 -15.78
N ARG A 290 6.03 -23.04 -16.40
CA ARG A 290 6.25 -22.89 -17.86
C ARG A 290 7.72 -22.81 -18.24
N GLY A 291 8.62 -22.98 -17.28
CA GLY A 291 10.07 -22.86 -17.47
C GLY A 291 10.59 -21.42 -17.61
N LYS A 292 9.76 -20.43 -17.31
CA LYS A 292 10.20 -19.03 -17.31
C LYS A 292 10.94 -18.72 -16.03
N GLN A 293 12.17 -18.26 -16.16
CA GLN A 293 12.99 -17.80 -15.04
C GLN A 293 12.72 -16.33 -14.73
N GLU A 294 12.64 -16.00 -13.45
CA GLU A 294 12.46 -14.64 -12.94
C GLU A 294 13.38 -14.41 -11.73
N VAL A 295 13.69 -13.14 -11.46
CA VAL A 295 14.31 -12.73 -10.18
C VAL A 295 13.24 -12.01 -9.35
N LYS A 296 13.05 -12.50 -8.14
CA LYS A 296 12.14 -11.95 -7.13
C LYS A 296 12.95 -11.39 -5.97
N SER A 297 12.39 -10.45 -5.23
CA SER A 297 12.92 -10.17 -3.90
C SER A 297 12.44 -11.22 -2.91
N VAL A 298 13.11 -11.33 -1.77
CA VAL A 298 12.67 -12.22 -0.67
C VAL A 298 11.26 -11.91 -0.20
N LEU A 299 10.78 -10.68 -0.40
CA LEU A 299 9.42 -10.24 -0.06
C LEU A 299 8.34 -10.75 -1.03
N GLU A 300 8.76 -11.26 -2.18
CA GLU A 300 7.87 -11.69 -3.26
C GLU A 300 7.76 -13.22 -3.38
N VAL A 301 8.43 -13.96 -2.50
CA VAL A 301 8.39 -15.43 -2.47
C VAL A 301 8.21 -15.95 -1.06
N THR A 302 7.46 -17.05 -0.90
CA THR A 302 7.23 -17.59 0.43
C THR A 302 6.80 -19.06 0.41
N LYS A 303 7.06 -19.77 1.53
CA LYS A 303 6.57 -21.12 1.82
C LYS A 303 5.38 -21.11 2.79
N VAL A 304 5.04 -19.97 3.40
CA VAL A 304 4.05 -19.95 4.51
C VAL A 304 2.60 -19.90 4.04
N LEU A 305 2.35 -19.88 2.74
CA LEU A 305 1.01 -19.76 2.15
C LEU A 305 0.45 -21.08 1.60
N ASP A 306 1.04 -22.19 1.89
CA ASP A 306 0.57 -23.52 1.49
C ASP A 306 -0.71 -23.92 2.25
#